data_a549d7031c4a95b83116ffbdc825fa53
#
_entry.id   a549d7031c4a95b83116ffbdc825fa53
#
_cell.length_a   1.000
_cell.length_b   1.000
_cell.length_c   1.000
_cell.angle_alpha   90.00
_cell.angle_beta   90.00
_cell.angle_gamma   90.00
#
_symmetry.space_group_name_H-M   'P 1'
#
loop_
_entity.id
_entity.type
_entity.pdbx_description
1 polymer ?
#
loop_
_entity_poly.entity_id
_entity_poly.type
_entity_poly.pdbx_seq_one_letter_code
_entity_poly.pdbx_strand_id
1 'polypeptide(L)'
;MIKAMELQGKRHAMRFLRHLHINDIFLKDGSSDSDLWEIARSFVDYGLDIEELAADIQSNQLLSALAVDHEILKDWEIESLPALTFVTRDEALKIEGLYPYDVYQAVMAELLGYVPTRESEWNVEKVLGRYDASTITELAFILELEKPVIERELKKLSLQQRCRPVPGCSGQAWATNK
;
A
#
# COMPACT_ATOMS: atom_id res chain seq x y z
N MET A 1 14.29 4.35 -6.04
CA MET A 1 13.32 4.06 -7.11
C MET A 1 11.91 4.58 -6.81
N ILE A 2 11.21 4.20 -5.72
CA ILE A 2 9.83 4.67 -5.41
C ILE A 2 9.73 6.20 -5.43
N LYS A 3 10.64 6.90 -4.74
CA LYS A 3 10.67 8.37 -4.69
C LYS A 3 10.97 9.02 -6.06
N ALA A 4 11.78 8.38 -6.88
CA ALA A 4 12.01 8.84 -8.26
C ALA A 4 10.73 8.68 -9.12
N MET A 5 9.99 7.59 -8.96
CA MET A 5 8.69 7.43 -9.62
C MET A 5 7.66 8.47 -9.19
N GLU A 6 7.74 8.98 -7.94
CA GLU A 6 6.88 10.09 -7.50
C GLU A 6 7.10 11.38 -8.29
N LEU A 7 8.31 11.61 -8.82
CA LEU A 7 8.61 12.77 -9.67
C LEU A 7 7.81 12.75 -10.97
N GLN A 8 7.55 11.55 -11.52
CA GLN A 8 6.67 11.38 -12.69
C GLN A 8 5.18 11.28 -12.31
N GLY A 9 4.88 11.03 -11.03
CA GLY A 9 3.52 11.02 -10.51
C GLY A 9 3.29 10.03 -9.37
N LYS A 10 2.60 10.49 -8.34
CA LYS A 10 2.29 9.67 -7.14
C LYS A 10 1.60 8.34 -7.47
N ARG A 11 0.80 8.28 -8.55
CA ARG A 11 0.11 7.05 -8.94
C ARG A 11 1.07 5.95 -9.37
N HIS A 12 2.17 6.28 -10.06
CA HIS A 12 3.19 5.32 -10.48
C HIS A 12 3.90 4.73 -9.25
N ALA A 13 4.34 5.60 -8.33
CA ALA A 13 5.00 5.18 -7.09
C ALA A 13 4.10 4.29 -6.23
N MET A 14 2.83 4.66 -6.03
CA MET A 14 1.88 3.88 -5.23
C MET A 14 1.57 2.51 -5.84
N ARG A 15 1.40 2.43 -7.18
CA ARG A 15 1.18 1.16 -7.87
C ARG A 15 2.41 0.26 -7.79
N PHE A 16 3.60 0.84 -8.00
CA PHE A 16 4.85 0.11 -7.90
C PHE A 16 5.07 -0.44 -6.49
N LEU A 17 4.91 0.39 -5.47
CA LEU A 17 4.98 -0.03 -4.07
C LEU A 17 3.99 -1.16 -3.77
N ARG A 18 2.75 -1.03 -4.25
CA ARG A 18 1.73 -2.06 -4.12
C ARG A 18 2.16 -3.38 -4.78
N HIS A 19 2.74 -3.31 -5.97
CA HIS A 19 3.24 -4.49 -6.68
C HIS A 19 4.39 -5.18 -5.90
N LEU A 20 5.31 -4.40 -5.32
CA LEU A 20 6.38 -4.94 -4.49
C LEU A 20 5.83 -5.66 -3.25
N HIS A 21 4.84 -5.10 -2.58
CA HIS A 21 4.20 -5.72 -1.41
C HIS A 21 3.46 -7.02 -1.76
N ILE A 22 2.70 -7.05 -2.86
CA ILE A 22 1.95 -8.24 -3.28
C ILE A 22 2.88 -9.39 -3.64
N ASN A 23 4.05 -9.09 -4.21
CA ASN A 23 5.02 -10.10 -4.65
C ASN A 23 6.04 -10.47 -3.56
N ASP A 24 5.91 -9.94 -2.34
CA ASP A 24 6.82 -10.17 -1.23
C ASP A 24 8.30 -9.92 -1.59
N ILE A 25 8.56 -8.97 -2.50
CA ILE A 25 9.90 -8.73 -3.03
C ILE A 25 10.84 -8.24 -1.94
N PHE A 26 10.32 -7.47 -0.98
CA PHE A 26 11.10 -7.01 0.17
C PHE A 26 11.49 -8.12 1.16
N LEU A 27 10.80 -9.27 1.13
CA LEU A 27 11.05 -10.40 2.03
C LEU A 27 11.94 -11.48 1.41
N LYS A 28 12.23 -11.37 0.10
CA LYS A 28 13.11 -12.31 -0.59
C LYS A 28 14.57 -11.93 -0.31
N ASP A 29 15.27 -12.76 0.43
CA ASP A 29 16.73 -12.67 0.53
C ASP A 29 17.33 -12.75 -0.88
N GLY A 30 18.04 -11.67 -1.29
CA GLY A 30 18.70 -11.61 -2.59
C GLY A 30 17.91 -10.95 -3.72
N SER A 31 16.82 -10.21 -3.45
CA SER A 31 16.24 -9.32 -4.49
C SER A 31 17.29 -8.31 -4.94
N SER A 32 17.55 -8.30 -6.23
CA SER A 32 18.57 -7.46 -6.85
C SER A 32 17.96 -6.19 -7.45
N ASP A 33 18.79 -5.18 -7.69
CA ASP A 33 18.37 -3.97 -8.42
C ASP A 33 17.80 -4.33 -9.81
N SER A 34 18.27 -5.40 -10.43
CA SER A 34 17.74 -5.89 -11.72
C SER A 34 16.27 -6.29 -11.62
N ASP A 35 15.83 -6.90 -10.51
CA ASP A 35 14.44 -7.32 -10.30
C ASP A 35 13.52 -6.10 -10.18
N LEU A 36 13.98 -5.06 -9.48
CA LEU A 36 13.26 -3.79 -9.35
C LEU A 36 13.09 -3.09 -10.72
N TRP A 37 14.12 -3.13 -11.56
CA TRP A 37 14.05 -2.58 -12.91
C TRP A 37 13.15 -3.38 -13.84
N GLU A 38 13.13 -4.71 -13.73
CA GLU A 38 12.22 -5.56 -14.48
C GLU A 38 10.76 -5.23 -14.16
N ILE A 39 10.46 -5.09 -12.87
CA ILE A 39 9.13 -4.67 -12.43
C ILE A 39 8.81 -3.27 -12.93
N ALA A 40 9.73 -2.30 -12.82
CA ALA A 40 9.52 -0.93 -13.29
C ALA A 40 9.15 -0.90 -14.78
N ARG A 41 9.82 -1.72 -15.62
CA ARG A 41 9.50 -1.82 -17.05
C ARG A 41 8.08 -2.29 -17.32
N SER A 42 7.48 -3.11 -16.45
CA SER A 42 6.09 -3.53 -16.60
C SER A 42 5.07 -2.38 -16.43
N PHE A 43 5.52 -1.22 -15.95
CA PHE A 43 4.67 -0.03 -15.79
C PHE A 43 4.72 0.95 -16.97
N VAL A 44 5.50 0.67 -18.01
CA VAL A 44 5.55 1.48 -19.24
C VAL A 44 4.17 1.62 -19.87
N ASP A 45 3.39 0.54 -19.94
CA ASP A 45 2.02 0.55 -20.47
C ASP A 45 1.06 1.42 -19.64
N TYR A 46 1.45 1.78 -18.42
CA TYR A 46 0.71 2.67 -17.53
C TYR A 46 1.24 4.12 -17.57
N GLY A 47 2.17 4.42 -18.50
CA GLY A 47 2.69 5.75 -18.73
C GLY A 47 3.94 6.12 -17.92
N LEU A 48 4.64 5.14 -17.34
CA LEU A 48 5.94 5.37 -16.72
C LEU A 48 7.03 5.47 -17.79
N ASP A 49 7.81 6.55 -17.76
CA ASP A 49 9.00 6.72 -18.61
C ASP A 49 10.24 6.13 -17.91
N ILE A 50 10.80 5.07 -18.48
CA ILE A 50 11.95 4.36 -17.92
C ILE A 50 13.26 5.13 -18.09
N GLU A 51 13.41 5.88 -19.19
CA GLU A 51 14.61 6.68 -19.42
C GLU A 51 14.65 7.87 -18.46
N GLU A 52 13.51 8.55 -18.31
CA GLU A 52 13.35 9.61 -17.32
C GLU A 52 13.54 9.07 -15.88
N LEU A 53 13.00 7.90 -15.55
CA LEU A 53 13.20 7.25 -14.24
C LEU A 53 14.69 7.01 -13.95
N ALA A 54 15.45 6.55 -14.95
CA ALA A 54 16.88 6.32 -14.81
C ALA A 54 17.66 7.63 -14.57
N ALA A 55 17.26 8.72 -15.23
CA ALA A 55 17.81 10.05 -15.02
C ALA A 55 17.42 10.61 -13.64
N ASP A 56 16.16 10.45 -13.25
CA ASP A 56 15.63 10.91 -11.96
C ASP A 56 16.36 10.27 -10.77
N ILE A 57 16.67 8.97 -10.85
CA ILE A 57 17.41 8.25 -9.79
C ILE A 57 18.79 8.86 -9.53
N GLN A 58 19.41 9.48 -10.54
CA GLN A 58 20.72 10.14 -10.44
C GLN A 58 20.60 11.66 -10.22
N SER A 59 19.39 12.19 -10.10
CA SER A 59 19.16 13.65 -10.08
C SER A 59 19.34 14.25 -8.69
N ASN A 60 19.75 15.53 -8.66
CA ASN A 60 19.73 16.34 -7.44
C ASN A 60 18.28 16.57 -6.93
N GLN A 61 17.29 16.50 -7.82
CA GLN A 61 15.88 16.63 -7.47
C GLN A 61 15.43 15.49 -6.55
N LEU A 62 15.85 14.26 -6.85
CA LEU A 62 15.60 13.11 -5.99
C LEU A 62 16.25 13.29 -4.61
N LEU A 63 17.51 13.73 -4.56
CA LEU A 63 18.20 13.97 -3.30
C LEU A 63 17.49 15.03 -2.46
N SER A 64 17.04 16.12 -3.09
CA SER A 64 16.27 17.16 -2.41
C SER A 64 14.92 16.64 -1.90
N ALA A 65 14.22 15.83 -2.69
CA ALA A 65 12.95 15.22 -2.26
C ALA A 65 13.10 14.25 -1.09
N LEU A 66 14.19 13.47 -1.07
CA LEU A 66 14.51 12.59 0.06
C LEU A 66 14.93 13.37 1.30
N ALA A 67 15.64 14.48 1.14
CA ALA A 67 15.99 15.37 2.26
C ALA A 67 14.74 15.93 2.94
N VAL A 68 13.73 16.35 2.17
CA VAL A 68 12.44 16.81 2.71
C VAL A 68 11.75 15.71 3.50
N ASP A 69 11.71 14.47 2.99
CA ASP A 69 11.12 13.35 3.73
C ASP A 69 11.86 13.10 5.04
N HIS A 70 13.19 13.19 5.05
CA HIS A 70 14.00 13.07 6.28
C HIS A 70 13.76 14.20 7.29
N GLU A 71 13.59 15.44 6.80
CA GLU A 71 13.23 16.58 7.66
C GLU A 71 11.86 16.36 8.32
N ILE A 72 10.87 15.89 7.54
CA ILE A 72 9.54 15.55 8.09
C ILE A 72 9.65 14.49 9.19
N LEU A 73 10.41 13.41 8.97
CA LEU A 73 10.60 12.38 10.01
C LEU A 73 11.23 12.96 11.28
N LYS A 74 12.19 13.87 11.13
CA LYS A 74 12.87 14.51 12.23
C LYS A 74 11.97 15.51 12.97
N ASP A 75 11.25 16.36 12.24
CA ASP A 75 10.39 17.40 12.81
C ASP A 75 9.21 16.79 13.58
N TRP A 76 8.71 15.65 13.13
CA TRP A 76 7.67 14.88 13.80
C TRP A 76 8.22 13.87 14.82
N GLU A 77 9.55 13.81 15.01
CA GLU A 77 10.20 12.87 15.93
C GLU A 77 9.74 11.42 15.70
N ILE A 78 9.66 10.98 14.42
CA ILE A 78 9.21 9.64 14.07
C ILE A 78 10.38 8.66 14.25
N GLU A 79 10.25 7.76 15.21
CA GLU A 79 11.26 6.77 15.56
C GLU A 79 11.00 5.40 14.93
N SER A 80 9.74 5.08 14.63
CA SER A 80 9.37 3.79 14.06
C SER A 80 8.27 3.90 13.00
N LEU A 81 8.25 2.96 12.05
CA LEU A 81 7.27 2.86 10.99
C LEU A 81 6.42 1.57 11.14
N PRO A 82 5.17 1.57 10.67
CA PRO A 82 4.44 2.71 10.10
C PRO A 82 4.13 3.77 11.14
N ALA A 83 4.09 5.05 10.74
CA ALA A 83 3.67 6.15 11.58
C ALA A 83 2.49 6.87 10.94
N LEU A 84 1.47 7.16 11.73
CA LEU A 84 0.30 7.94 11.34
C LEU A 84 0.19 9.17 12.22
N THR A 85 0.10 10.35 11.60
CA THR A 85 -0.13 11.60 12.30
C THR A 85 -1.51 12.13 11.94
N PHE A 86 -2.32 12.37 12.95
CA PHE A 86 -3.65 12.96 12.84
C PHE A 86 -3.53 14.43 13.23
N VAL A 87 -3.92 15.33 12.34
CA VAL A 87 -3.76 16.78 12.52
C VAL A 87 -5.12 17.46 12.43
N THR A 88 -5.46 18.23 13.43
CA THR A 88 -6.57 19.19 13.43
C THR A 88 -6.03 20.62 13.38
N ARG A 89 -6.89 21.63 13.56
CA ARG A 89 -6.44 23.03 13.64
C ARG A 89 -5.63 23.33 14.90
N ASP A 90 -5.95 22.63 15.98
CA ASP A 90 -5.47 22.98 17.33
C ASP A 90 -4.54 21.91 17.90
N GLU A 91 -4.61 20.67 17.40
CA GLU A 91 -3.91 19.52 17.97
C GLU A 91 -3.36 18.60 16.90
N ALA A 92 -2.30 17.87 17.24
CA ALA A 92 -1.75 16.79 16.46
C ALA A 92 -1.44 15.59 17.36
N LEU A 93 -1.90 14.39 16.94
CA LEU A 93 -1.61 13.13 17.61
C LEU A 93 -0.86 12.21 16.66
N LYS A 94 0.20 11.59 17.16
CA LYS A 94 1.04 10.64 16.41
C LYS A 94 0.88 9.24 17.00
N ILE A 95 0.71 8.25 16.13
CA ILE A 95 0.74 6.83 16.46
C ILE A 95 1.87 6.19 15.66
N GLU A 96 2.78 5.53 16.35
CA GLU A 96 3.88 4.77 15.73
C GLU A 96 3.68 3.28 15.94
N GLY A 97 3.86 2.50 14.89
CA GLY A 97 3.61 1.05 14.87
C GLY A 97 2.25 0.69 14.28
N LEU A 98 2.00 -0.61 14.22
CA LEU A 98 0.76 -1.17 13.70
C LEU A 98 -0.15 -1.56 14.86
N TYR A 99 -1.35 -0.98 14.89
CA TYR A 99 -2.37 -1.23 15.89
C TYR A 99 -3.66 -1.77 15.28
N PRO A 100 -4.54 -2.40 16.05
CA PRO A 100 -5.89 -2.73 15.64
C PRO A 100 -6.69 -1.47 15.27
N TYR A 101 -7.70 -1.63 14.42
CA TYR A 101 -8.49 -0.51 13.89
C TYR A 101 -9.17 0.33 14.98
N ASP A 102 -9.61 -0.29 16.05
CA ASP A 102 -10.27 0.37 17.20
C ASP A 102 -9.38 1.43 17.87
N VAL A 103 -8.05 1.23 17.90
CA VAL A 103 -7.10 2.23 18.39
C VAL A 103 -7.13 3.48 17.51
N TYR A 104 -7.07 3.31 16.19
CA TYR A 104 -7.15 4.45 15.25
C TYR A 104 -8.50 5.15 15.34
N GLN A 105 -9.59 4.40 15.49
CA GLN A 105 -10.94 4.95 15.65
C GLN A 105 -11.06 5.74 16.96
N ALA A 106 -10.47 5.28 18.06
CA ALA A 106 -10.47 5.98 19.34
C ALA A 106 -9.72 7.33 19.25
N VAL A 107 -8.53 7.34 18.63
CA VAL A 107 -7.76 8.58 18.39
C VAL A 107 -8.55 9.55 17.51
N MET A 108 -9.17 9.08 16.45
CA MET A 108 -10.01 9.93 15.60
C MET A 108 -11.22 10.48 16.37
N ALA A 109 -11.84 9.66 17.23
CA ALA A 109 -12.98 10.08 18.02
C ALA A 109 -12.60 11.17 19.04
N GLU A 110 -11.42 11.07 19.65
CA GLU A 110 -10.89 12.07 20.57
C GLU A 110 -10.68 13.41 19.85
N LEU A 111 -10.02 13.40 18.68
CA LEU A 111 -9.76 14.61 17.90
C LEU A 111 -11.01 15.25 17.30
N LEU A 112 -12.00 14.45 16.91
CA LEU A 112 -13.23 14.94 16.27
C LEU A 112 -14.33 15.31 17.28
N GLY A 113 -14.24 14.82 18.51
CA GLY A 113 -15.30 14.94 19.52
C GLY A 113 -16.52 14.03 19.26
N TYR A 114 -16.44 13.12 18.31
CA TYR A 114 -17.47 12.11 18.05
C TYR A 114 -16.85 10.83 17.46
N VAL A 115 -17.51 9.69 17.65
CA VAL A 115 -17.05 8.41 17.07
C VAL A 115 -17.41 8.35 15.59
N PRO A 116 -16.40 8.27 14.69
CA PRO A 116 -16.68 8.13 13.26
C PRO A 116 -17.36 6.78 12.98
N THR A 117 -18.44 6.84 12.20
CA THR A 117 -19.14 5.62 11.79
C THR A 117 -18.54 5.03 10.52
N ARG A 118 -18.46 3.71 10.46
CA ARG A 118 -18.06 3.00 9.24
C ARG A 118 -19.13 3.20 8.17
N GLU A 119 -18.77 3.73 7.00
CA GLU A 119 -19.72 4.06 5.92
C GLU A 119 -20.43 2.83 5.33
N SER A 120 -19.86 1.66 5.38
CA SER A 120 -20.47 0.41 4.88
C SER A 120 -19.79 -0.82 5.43
N GLU A 121 -20.52 -1.94 5.47
CA GLU A 121 -19.90 -3.24 5.68
C GLU A 121 -18.94 -3.56 4.54
N TRP A 122 -17.68 -3.78 4.89
CA TRP A 122 -16.65 -4.25 3.97
C TRP A 122 -16.79 -5.75 3.76
N ASN A 123 -16.51 -6.21 2.55
CA ASN A 123 -16.42 -7.62 2.18
C ASN A 123 -15.27 -7.82 1.19
N VAL A 124 -14.94 -9.09 0.91
CA VAL A 124 -13.81 -9.44 0.04
C VAL A 124 -13.87 -8.72 -1.31
N GLU A 125 -15.03 -8.66 -1.93
CA GLU A 125 -15.18 -8.04 -3.24
C GLU A 125 -14.98 -6.52 -3.22
N LYS A 126 -15.51 -5.84 -2.20
CA LYS A 126 -15.30 -4.38 -2.04
C LYS A 126 -13.83 -4.05 -1.80
N VAL A 127 -13.11 -4.86 -1.00
CA VAL A 127 -11.67 -4.68 -0.78
C VAL A 127 -10.89 -4.89 -2.07
N LEU A 128 -11.16 -5.97 -2.80
CA LEU A 128 -10.52 -6.23 -4.10
C LEU A 128 -10.81 -5.12 -5.12
N GLY A 129 -12.03 -4.58 -5.14
CA GLY A 129 -12.41 -3.47 -6.01
C GLY A 129 -11.69 -2.16 -5.66
N ARG A 130 -11.32 -1.97 -4.39
CA ARG A 130 -10.63 -0.77 -3.90
C ARG A 130 -9.13 -0.80 -4.17
N TYR A 131 -8.49 -1.96 -4.08
CA TYR A 131 -7.03 -2.11 -4.05
C TYR A 131 -6.48 -2.89 -5.26
N ASP A 132 -7.07 -2.86 -6.42
CA ASP A 132 -6.66 -3.56 -7.65
C ASP A 132 -6.34 -5.07 -7.43
N ALA A 133 -5.52 -5.40 -6.42
CA ALA A 133 -5.25 -6.76 -5.97
C ALA A 133 -4.96 -6.77 -4.45
N SER A 134 -5.23 -7.89 -3.77
CA SER A 134 -4.94 -8.07 -2.35
C SER A 134 -4.55 -9.51 -2.02
N THR A 135 -3.69 -9.66 -1.02
CA THR A 135 -3.31 -10.98 -0.51
C THR A 135 -4.38 -11.51 0.46
N ILE A 136 -4.40 -12.83 0.67
CA ILE A 136 -5.28 -13.47 1.68
C ILE A 136 -5.01 -12.90 3.07
N THR A 137 -3.74 -12.63 3.39
CA THR A 137 -3.34 -12.05 4.68
C THR A 137 -3.88 -10.63 4.87
N GLU A 138 -3.80 -9.78 3.84
CA GLU A 138 -4.37 -8.43 3.88
C GLU A 138 -5.90 -8.46 4.00
N LEU A 139 -6.56 -9.31 3.22
CA LEU A 139 -8.01 -9.47 3.30
C LEU A 139 -8.45 -9.92 4.70
N ALA A 140 -7.74 -10.88 5.29
CA ALA A 140 -7.99 -11.36 6.64
C ALA A 140 -7.83 -10.25 7.68
N PHE A 141 -6.79 -9.43 7.55
CA PHE A 141 -6.53 -8.30 8.44
C PHE A 141 -7.58 -7.19 8.29
N ILE A 142 -7.89 -6.77 7.05
CA ILE A 142 -8.84 -5.67 6.76
C ILE A 142 -10.26 -6.03 7.20
N LEU A 143 -10.65 -7.29 7.00
CA LEU A 143 -12.00 -7.76 7.29
C LEU A 143 -12.16 -8.34 8.69
N GLU A 144 -11.05 -8.45 9.44
CA GLU A 144 -11.01 -9.07 10.78
C GLU A 144 -11.57 -10.51 10.76
N LEU A 145 -11.26 -11.27 9.70
CA LEU A 145 -11.70 -12.63 9.47
C LEU A 145 -10.52 -13.59 9.40
N GLU A 146 -10.74 -14.84 9.77
CA GLU A 146 -9.72 -15.88 9.64
C GLU A 146 -9.44 -16.22 8.17
N LYS A 147 -8.17 -16.54 7.85
CA LYS A 147 -7.73 -16.89 6.48
C LYS A 147 -8.59 -17.96 5.80
N PRO A 148 -9.00 -19.06 6.48
CA PRO A 148 -9.86 -20.07 5.85
C PRO A 148 -11.23 -19.53 5.40
N VAL A 149 -11.78 -18.53 6.11
CA VAL A 149 -13.03 -17.85 5.72
C VAL A 149 -12.81 -17.05 4.43
N ILE A 150 -11.72 -16.28 4.37
CA ILE A 150 -11.34 -15.51 3.19
C ILE A 150 -11.12 -16.43 1.98
N GLU A 151 -10.40 -17.54 2.15
CA GLU A 151 -10.16 -18.51 1.08
C GLU A 151 -11.46 -19.09 0.51
N ARG A 152 -12.43 -19.38 1.39
CA ARG A 152 -13.74 -19.88 0.97
C ARG A 152 -14.51 -18.85 0.15
N GLU A 153 -14.53 -17.59 0.61
CA GLU A 153 -15.20 -16.50 -0.13
C GLU A 153 -14.50 -16.22 -1.47
N LEU A 154 -13.17 -16.21 -1.53
CA LEU A 154 -12.42 -16.07 -2.78
C LEU A 154 -12.72 -17.19 -3.78
N LYS A 155 -12.77 -18.45 -3.33
CA LYS A 155 -13.17 -19.59 -4.18
C LYS A 155 -14.59 -19.42 -4.73
N LYS A 156 -15.52 -18.97 -3.89
CA LYS A 156 -16.90 -18.70 -4.31
C LYS A 156 -16.97 -17.57 -5.36
N LEU A 157 -16.29 -16.44 -5.11
CA LEU A 157 -16.22 -15.33 -6.05
C LEU A 157 -15.51 -15.71 -7.37
N SER A 158 -14.49 -16.56 -7.30
CA SER A 158 -13.81 -17.07 -8.50
C SER A 158 -14.71 -17.95 -9.35
N LEU A 159 -15.49 -18.85 -8.74
CA LEU A 159 -16.50 -19.65 -9.45
C LEU A 159 -17.58 -18.78 -10.10
N GLN A 160 -17.89 -17.62 -9.52
CA GLN A 160 -18.78 -16.61 -10.10
C GLN A 160 -18.09 -15.70 -11.13
N GLN A 161 -16.83 -15.95 -11.46
CA GLN A 161 -16.00 -15.13 -12.36
C GLN A 161 -15.87 -13.65 -11.92
N ARG A 162 -15.98 -13.37 -10.63
CA ARG A 162 -15.89 -12.01 -10.05
C ARG A 162 -14.48 -11.66 -9.59
N CYS A 163 -13.64 -12.66 -9.32
CA CYS A 163 -12.23 -12.47 -9.01
C CYS A 163 -11.38 -13.60 -9.60
N ARG A 164 -10.08 -13.35 -9.68
CA ARG A 164 -9.08 -14.31 -10.18
C ARG A 164 -7.80 -14.24 -9.34
N PRO A 165 -7.03 -15.34 -9.24
CA PRO A 165 -5.69 -15.29 -8.67
C PRO A 165 -4.77 -14.44 -9.56
N VAL A 166 -3.83 -13.73 -8.92
CA VAL A 166 -2.80 -12.94 -9.62
C VAL A 166 -1.62 -13.87 -9.93
N PRO A 167 -1.22 -14.03 -11.20
CA PRO A 167 -0.07 -14.84 -11.56
C PRO A 167 1.23 -14.32 -10.95
N GLY A 168 2.12 -15.22 -10.56
CA GLY A 168 3.45 -14.87 -10.04
C GLY A 168 3.51 -14.57 -8.53
N CYS A 169 2.38 -14.43 -7.86
CA CYS A 169 2.30 -14.08 -6.44
C CYS A 169 2.08 -15.31 -5.54
N SER A 170 2.90 -16.34 -5.63
CA SER A 170 2.85 -17.56 -4.76
C SER A 170 1.41 -18.10 -4.45
N GLY A 171 0.42 -17.81 -5.29
CA GLY A 171 -0.99 -18.21 -5.12
C GLY A 171 -1.77 -17.49 -4.01
N GLN A 172 -1.20 -16.44 -3.43
CA GLN A 172 -1.80 -15.76 -2.27
C GLN A 172 -2.48 -14.42 -2.60
N ALA A 173 -2.29 -13.87 -3.79
CA ALA A 173 -2.91 -12.61 -4.21
C ALA A 173 -4.06 -12.81 -5.18
N TRP A 174 -5.09 -11.97 -5.07
CA TRP A 174 -6.32 -12.00 -5.84
C TRP A 174 -6.70 -10.62 -6.34
N ALA A 175 -7.29 -10.56 -7.52
CA ALA A 175 -7.79 -9.33 -8.14
C ALA A 175 -9.23 -9.50 -8.63
N THR A 176 -9.95 -8.40 -8.82
CA THR A 176 -11.26 -8.44 -9.50
C THR A 176 -11.11 -8.78 -10.96
N ASN A 177 -12.08 -9.47 -11.52
CA ASN A 177 -12.26 -9.55 -12.98
C ASN A 177 -12.88 -8.23 -13.44
N LYS A 178 -12.06 -7.39 -14.09
CA LYS A 178 -12.54 -6.21 -14.84
C LYS A 178 -12.95 -6.61 -16.23
#